data_4805cf1acf5608a552b99e05575fc6fb
#
_entry.id   4805cf1acf5608a552b99e05575fc6fb
#
_cell.length_a   1.000
_cell.length_b   1.000
_cell.length_c   1.000
_cell.angle_alpha   90.00
_cell.angle_beta   90.00
_cell.angle_gamma   90.00
#
_symmetry.space_group_name_H-M   'P 1'
#
loop_
_entity.id
_entity.type
_entity.pdbx_description
1 polymer ?
#
loop_
_entity_poly.entity_id
_entity_poly.type
_entity_poly.pdbx_seq_one_letter_code
_entity_poly.pdbx_strand_id
1 'polypeptide(L)'
;MAQGQATKVKKKKKSVLKRAAQSLQRAEVNRANRTRVRTMMRRLRTAIAAVDATAAGNLLQPTMSAIDRAIAKNVLQENTANRYKSRLTLAYNGVKTKAAK
;
A
#
# COMPACT_ATOMS: atom_id res chain seq x y z
N MET A 1 16.09 -38.17 27.62
CA MET A 1 16.09 -36.73 27.87
C MET A 1 16.26 -35.93 26.62
N ALA A 2 17.35 -36.13 25.90
CA ALA A 2 17.56 -35.43 24.63
C ALA A 2 16.46 -35.71 23.61
N GLN A 3 15.94 -36.93 23.60
CA GLN A 3 14.87 -37.33 22.71
C GLN A 3 13.58 -36.55 22.98
N GLY A 4 13.23 -36.37 24.26
CA GLY A 4 12.05 -35.59 24.63
C GLY A 4 12.16 -34.15 24.22
N GLN A 5 13.34 -33.57 24.40
CA GLN A 5 13.59 -32.17 23.95
C GLN A 5 13.55 -32.08 22.45
N ALA A 6 14.13 -33.04 21.73
CA ALA A 6 14.10 -33.08 20.28
C ALA A 6 12.66 -33.15 19.75
N THR A 7 11.79 -33.95 20.42
CA THR A 7 10.40 -34.08 20.06
C THR A 7 9.66 -32.73 20.25
N LYS A 8 9.91 -32.08 21.39
CA LYS A 8 9.32 -30.74 21.64
C LYS A 8 9.81 -29.72 20.62
N VAL A 9 11.09 -29.77 20.28
CA VAL A 9 11.67 -28.88 19.27
C VAL A 9 11.03 -29.15 17.92
N LYS A 10 10.80 -30.42 17.54
CA LYS A 10 10.12 -30.73 16.28
C LYS A 10 8.72 -30.16 16.23
N LYS A 11 7.93 -30.25 17.32
CA LYS A 11 6.61 -29.65 17.41
C LYS A 11 6.69 -28.12 17.26
N LYS A 12 7.63 -27.49 17.94
CA LYS A 12 7.89 -26.08 17.81
C LYS A 12 8.31 -25.71 16.39
N LYS A 13 9.15 -26.56 15.76
CA LYS A 13 9.58 -26.32 14.38
C LYS A 13 8.41 -26.27 13.41
N LYS A 14 7.45 -27.20 13.53
CA LYS A 14 6.27 -27.20 12.67
C LYS A 14 5.46 -25.91 12.86
N SER A 15 5.24 -25.53 14.11
CA SER A 15 4.51 -24.30 14.43
C SER A 15 5.26 -23.06 13.94
N VAL A 16 6.58 -23.02 14.18
CA VAL A 16 7.44 -21.92 13.75
C VAL A 16 7.50 -21.83 12.24
N LEU A 17 7.63 -22.95 11.54
CA LEU A 17 7.67 -22.99 10.08
C LEU A 17 6.35 -22.49 9.49
N LYS A 18 5.22 -22.89 10.08
CA LYS A 18 3.91 -22.41 9.64
C LYS A 18 3.78 -20.91 9.82
N ARG A 19 4.20 -20.38 10.98
CA ARG A 19 4.19 -18.95 11.25
C ARG A 19 5.13 -18.21 10.31
N ALA A 20 6.32 -18.77 10.06
CA ALA A 20 7.29 -18.18 9.15
C ALA A 20 6.73 -18.13 7.73
N ALA A 21 6.08 -19.18 7.27
CA ALA A 21 5.43 -19.22 5.97
C ALA A 21 4.33 -18.18 5.87
N GLN A 22 3.50 -18.04 6.90
CA GLN A 22 2.45 -17.02 6.94
C GLN A 22 3.05 -15.63 6.96
N SER A 23 4.13 -15.41 7.71
CA SER A 23 4.82 -14.11 7.75
C SER A 23 5.40 -13.75 6.39
N LEU A 24 5.99 -14.73 5.69
CA LEU A 24 6.51 -14.50 4.34
C LEU A 24 5.39 -14.15 3.38
N GLN A 25 4.27 -14.86 3.44
CA GLN A 25 3.11 -14.56 2.59
C GLN A 25 2.59 -13.15 2.87
N ARG A 26 2.46 -12.78 4.14
CA ARG A 26 2.01 -11.44 4.53
C ARG A 26 2.98 -10.38 4.03
N ALA A 27 4.29 -10.64 4.17
CA ALA A 27 5.32 -9.71 3.70
C ALA A 27 5.24 -9.52 2.19
N GLU A 28 5.04 -10.60 1.43
CA GLU A 28 4.90 -10.54 -0.01
C GLU A 28 3.64 -9.78 -0.42
N VAL A 29 2.50 -10.07 0.22
CA VAL A 29 1.24 -9.39 -0.06
C VAL A 29 1.36 -7.91 0.28
N ASN A 30 1.97 -7.58 1.44
CA ASN A 30 2.16 -6.20 1.86
C ASN A 30 3.08 -5.45 0.90
N ARG A 31 4.15 -6.09 0.44
CA ARG A 31 5.07 -5.50 -0.52
C ARG A 31 4.36 -5.21 -1.84
N ALA A 32 3.57 -6.17 -2.34
CA ALA A 32 2.79 -6.00 -3.55
C ALA A 32 1.80 -4.85 -3.41
N ASN A 33 1.12 -4.75 -2.26
CA ASN A 33 0.18 -3.68 -1.98
C ASN A 33 0.87 -2.32 -1.92
N ARG A 34 2.04 -2.24 -1.28
CA ARG A 34 2.83 -1.00 -1.23
C ARG A 34 3.27 -0.57 -2.62
N THR A 35 3.74 -1.52 -3.43
CA THR A 35 4.15 -1.24 -4.80
C THR A 35 2.98 -0.72 -5.61
N ARG A 36 1.80 -1.33 -5.46
CA ARG A 36 0.59 -0.90 -6.15
C ARG A 36 0.23 0.54 -5.78
N VAL A 37 0.23 0.86 -4.50
CA VAL A 37 -0.07 2.21 -4.02
C VAL A 37 0.94 3.21 -4.56
N ARG A 38 2.23 2.89 -4.47
CA ARG A 38 3.29 3.77 -4.98
C ARG A 38 3.16 4.00 -6.48
N THR A 39 2.86 2.94 -7.23
CA THR A 39 2.68 3.03 -8.68
C THR A 39 1.51 3.94 -9.02
N MET A 40 0.38 3.79 -8.33
CA MET A 40 -0.80 4.61 -8.57
C MET A 40 -0.54 6.06 -8.20
N MET A 41 0.11 6.32 -7.07
CA MET A 41 0.48 7.68 -6.68
C MET A 41 1.43 8.30 -7.69
N ARG A 42 2.40 7.55 -8.20
CA ARG A 42 3.34 8.04 -9.20
C ARG A 42 2.62 8.41 -10.50
N ARG A 43 1.71 7.56 -10.94
CA ARG A 43 0.90 7.83 -12.15
C ARG A 43 0.07 9.09 -11.98
N LEU A 44 -0.56 9.24 -10.82
CA LEU A 44 -1.34 10.43 -10.53
C LEU A 44 -0.47 11.69 -10.51
N ARG A 45 0.69 11.63 -9.86
CA ARG A 45 1.64 12.74 -9.82
C ARG A 45 2.15 13.10 -11.22
N THR A 46 2.39 12.11 -12.05
CA THR A 46 2.83 12.33 -13.43
C THR A 46 1.75 13.07 -14.23
N ALA A 47 0.48 12.65 -14.07
CA ALA A 47 -0.63 13.32 -14.72
C ALA A 47 -0.80 14.76 -14.23
N ILE A 48 -0.62 14.98 -12.93
CA ILE A 48 -0.67 16.31 -12.32
C ILE A 48 0.46 17.18 -12.86
N ALA A 49 1.67 16.64 -12.94
CA ALA A 49 2.83 17.38 -13.46
C ALA A 49 2.65 17.76 -14.93
N ALA A 50 1.96 16.91 -15.70
CA ALA A 50 1.63 17.19 -17.11
C ALA A 50 0.44 18.13 -17.26
N VAL A 51 -0.17 18.56 -16.16
CA VAL A 51 -1.37 19.42 -16.13
C VAL A 51 -2.52 18.79 -16.94
N ASP A 52 -2.64 17.46 -16.86
CA ASP A 52 -3.69 16.70 -17.53
C ASP A 52 -4.80 16.40 -16.52
N ALA A 53 -5.77 17.30 -16.44
CA ALA A 53 -6.88 17.20 -15.50
C ALA A 53 -7.73 15.94 -15.74
N THR A 54 -7.90 15.54 -17.01
CA THR A 54 -8.69 14.37 -17.36
C THR A 54 -8.01 13.09 -16.85
N ALA A 55 -6.73 12.93 -17.16
CA ALA A 55 -5.98 11.76 -16.71
C ALA A 55 -5.86 11.75 -15.17
N ALA A 56 -5.57 12.91 -14.57
CA ALA A 56 -5.48 13.03 -13.11
C ALA A 56 -6.81 12.70 -12.45
N GLY A 57 -7.92 13.16 -13.00
CA GLY A 57 -9.26 12.87 -12.51
C GLY A 57 -9.57 11.38 -12.58
N ASN A 58 -9.21 10.73 -13.67
CA ASN A 58 -9.42 9.30 -13.86
C ASN A 58 -8.56 8.46 -12.90
N LEU A 59 -7.39 8.95 -12.52
CA LEU A 59 -6.48 8.25 -11.61
C LEU A 59 -6.74 8.57 -10.14
N LEU A 60 -7.39 9.68 -9.84
CA LEU A 60 -7.57 10.15 -8.47
C LEU A 60 -8.35 9.14 -7.62
N GLN A 61 -9.53 8.74 -8.08
CA GLN A 61 -10.40 7.84 -7.32
C GLN A 61 -9.78 6.46 -7.11
N PRO A 62 -9.23 5.80 -8.15
CA PRO A 62 -8.53 4.53 -7.94
C PRO A 62 -7.36 4.65 -6.98
N THR A 63 -6.61 5.76 -7.03
CA THR A 63 -5.49 6.00 -6.12
C THR A 63 -5.98 6.15 -4.68
N MET A 64 -7.04 6.92 -4.45
CA MET A 64 -7.62 7.07 -3.12
C MET A 64 -8.13 5.74 -2.58
N SER A 65 -8.80 4.94 -3.43
CA SER A 65 -9.26 3.60 -3.04
C SER A 65 -8.10 2.69 -2.67
N ALA A 66 -7.00 2.74 -3.42
CA ALA A 66 -5.81 1.94 -3.14
C ALA A 66 -5.20 2.34 -1.79
N ILE A 67 -5.14 3.64 -1.48
CA ILE A 67 -4.63 4.13 -0.20
C ILE A 67 -5.54 3.66 0.94
N ASP A 68 -6.85 3.75 0.77
CA ASP A 68 -7.80 3.31 1.80
C ASP A 68 -7.67 1.80 2.06
N ARG A 69 -7.50 1.00 1.02
CA ARG A 69 -7.26 -0.45 1.16
C ARG A 69 -5.96 -0.72 1.89
N ALA A 70 -4.93 0.08 1.63
CA ALA A 70 -3.65 -0.06 2.30
C ALA A 70 -3.77 0.23 3.79
N ILE A 71 -4.59 1.21 4.19
CA ILE A 71 -4.89 1.48 5.60
C ILE A 71 -5.59 0.27 6.23
N ALA A 72 -6.62 -0.25 5.57
CA ALA A 72 -7.40 -1.38 6.07
C ALA A 72 -6.55 -2.63 6.26
N LYS A 73 -5.55 -2.82 5.41
CA LYS A 73 -4.64 -3.97 5.48
C LYS A 73 -3.39 -3.71 6.31
N ASN A 74 -3.32 -2.57 6.99
CA ASN A 74 -2.17 -2.15 7.80
C ASN A 74 -0.86 -2.06 7.02
N VAL A 75 -0.94 -1.83 5.72
CA VAL A 75 0.22 -1.60 4.86
C VAL A 75 0.75 -0.18 5.05
N LEU A 76 -0.15 0.77 5.25
CA LEU A 76 0.17 2.17 5.54
C LEU A 76 -0.46 2.58 6.85
N GLN A 77 0.24 3.42 7.61
CA GLN A 77 -0.32 4.05 8.79
C GLN A 77 -1.35 5.09 8.37
N GLU A 78 -2.41 5.22 9.16
CA GLU A 78 -3.52 6.12 8.87
C GLU A 78 -3.05 7.56 8.69
N ASN A 79 -2.18 8.04 9.55
CA ASN A 79 -1.69 9.43 9.48
C ASN A 79 -0.91 9.67 8.18
N THR A 80 -0.04 8.74 7.80
CA THR A 80 0.72 8.83 6.56
C THR A 80 -0.20 8.80 5.35
N ALA A 81 -1.17 7.89 5.36
CA ALA A 81 -2.13 7.75 4.27
C ALA A 81 -2.99 9.01 4.11
N ASN A 82 -3.47 9.57 5.21
CA ASN A 82 -4.27 10.79 5.18
C ASN A 82 -3.47 11.97 4.64
N ARG A 83 -2.17 12.03 4.96
CA ARG A 83 -1.27 13.05 4.43
C ARG A 83 -1.14 12.91 2.91
N TYR A 84 -0.95 11.70 2.41
CA TYR A 84 -0.88 11.44 0.97
C TYR A 84 -2.17 11.82 0.27
N LYS A 85 -3.31 11.41 0.82
CA LYS A 85 -4.63 11.74 0.25
C LYS A 85 -4.83 13.25 0.17
N SER A 86 -4.51 13.96 1.23
CA SER A 86 -4.64 15.42 1.29
C SER A 86 -3.76 16.09 0.24
N ARG A 87 -2.48 15.72 0.17
CA ARG A 87 -1.53 16.32 -0.79
C ARG A 87 -1.95 16.06 -2.23
N LEU A 88 -2.38 14.84 -2.53
CA LEU A 88 -2.79 14.46 -3.88
C LEU A 88 -4.07 15.20 -4.28
N THR A 89 -5.03 15.32 -3.35
CA THR A 89 -6.28 16.04 -3.60
C THR A 89 -6.02 17.51 -3.88
N LEU A 90 -5.18 18.15 -3.06
CA LEU A 90 -4.82 19.57 -3.26
C LEU A 90 -4.11 19.77 -4.59
N ALA A 91 -3.18 18.89 -4.94
CA ALA A 91 -2.45 18.97 -6.21
C ALA A 91 -3.40 18.80 -7.39
N TYR A 92 -4.35 17.85 -7.29
CA TYR A 92 -5.35 17.65 -8.33
C TYR A 92 -6.24 18.86 -8.48
N ASN A 93 -6.71 19.44 -7.38
CA ASN A 93 -7.54 20.65 -7.44
C ASN A 93 -6.82 21.81 -8.10
N GLY A 94 -5.51 21.95 -7.87
CA GLY A 94 -4.69 22.94 -8.54
C GLY A 94 -4.65 22.76 -10.04
N VAL A 95 -4.49 21.51 -10.49
CA VAL A 95 -4.48 21.19 -11.92
C VAL A 95 -5.85 21.43 -12.54
N LYS A 96 -6.91 21.02 -11.85
CA LYS A 96 -8.28 21.22 -12.31
C LYS A 96 -8.57 22.71 -12.51
N THR A 97 -8.13 23.54 -11.59
CA THR A 97 -8.29 24.99 -11.70
C THR A 97 -7.51 25.55 -12.89
N LYS A 98 -6.26 25.10 -13.08
CA LYS A 98 -5.44 25.53 -14.22
C LYS A 98 -6.06 25.11 -15.55
N ALA A 99 -6.58 23.88 -15.61
CA ALA A 99 -7.20 23.36 -16.83
C ALA A 99 -8.50 24.10 -17.16
N ALA A 100 -9.22 24.58 -16.16
CA ALA A 100 -10.45 25.32 -16.34
C ALA A 100 -10.22 26.75 -16.87
N LYS A 101 -9.01 27.25 -16.69
CA LYS A 101 -8.62 28.57 -17.24
C LYS A 101 -8.16 28.43 -18.69
#